data_ecc5648cea487c204ffea8876bf1bd55
#
_entry.id   ecc5648cea487c204ffea8876bf1bd55
#
_cell.length_a   1.000
_cell.length_b   1.000
_cell.length_c   1.000
_cell.angle_alpha   90.00
_cell.angle_beta   90.00
_cell.angle_gamma   90.00
#
_symmetry.space_group_name_H-M   'P 1'
#
loop_
_entity.id
_entity.type
_entity.pdbx_description
1 polymer ?
#
loop_
_entity_poly.entity_id
_entity_poly.type
_entity_poly.pdbx_seq_one_letter_code
_entity_poly.pdbx_strand_id
1 'polypeptide(L)'
;REVVRMGNAELVSLKSPARLPEEEVVGRMFSLTETMGDYRTSMVIDYVLGNPLEGEAILGNPVRRARELDVAVPTVEALYALVAHADAVRRGERSLLRPEALPSGDSSGVPRLDP
;
A
#
# COMPACT_ATOMS: atom_id res chain seq x y z
N ARG A 1 7.49 9.17 4.90
CA ARG A 1 8.19 9.14 6.20
C ARG A 1 8.59 7.73 6.57
N GLU A 2 7.68 6.78 6.68
CA GLU A 2 7.99 5.39 7.05
C GLU A 2 9.12 4.78 6.20
N VAL A 3 9.09 4.96 4.88
CA VAL A 3 10.13 4.49 3.95
C VAL A 3 11.49 5.12 4.24
N VAL A 4 11.53 6.41 4.62
CA VAL A 4 12.79 7.08 5.00
C VAL A 4 13.36 6.51 6.28
N ARG A 5 12.51 6.23 7.27
CA ARG A 5 12.92 5.60 8.54
C ARG A 5 13.47 4.20 8.30
N MET A 6 12.78 3.42 7.47
CA MET A 6 13.26 2.10 7.05
C MET A 6 14.63 2.19 6.34
N GLY A 7 14.78 3.15 5.40
CA GLY A 7 16.07 3.39 4.74
C GLY A 7 17.18 3.75 5.70
N ASN A 8 16.89 4.57 6.71
CA ASN A 8 17.86 4.90 7.76
C ASN A 8 18.22 3.70 8.64
N ALA A 9 17.25 2.84 8.97
CA ALA A 9 17.52 1.59 9.69
C ALA A 9 18.38 0.63 8.85
N GLU A 10 18.14 0.55 7.54
CA GLU A 10 18.98 -0.22 6.62
C GLU A 10 20.42 0.30 6.62
N LEU A 11 20.62 1.61 6.50
CA LEU A 11 21.95 2.22 6.56
C LEU A 11 22.68 1.89 7.86
N VAL A 12 21.96 1.87 8.99
CA VAL A 12 22.55 1.44 10.29
C VAL A 12 22.95 -0.03 10.25
N SER A 13 22.11 -0.91 9.72
CA SER A 13 22.40 -2.35 9.63
C SER A 13 23.64 -2.64 8.78
N LEU A 14 23.84 -1.82 7.74
CA LEU A 14 25.00 -1.88 6.85
C LEU A 14 26.25 -1.15 7.41
N LYS A 15 26.18 -0.63 8.65
CA LYS A 15 27.24 0.18 9.27
C LYS A 15 27.64 1.41 8.43
N SER A 16 26.73 1.94 7.64
CA SER A 16 26.94 3.15 6.85
C SER A 16 26.87 4.40 7.73
N PRO A 17 27.78 5.38 7.57
CA PRO A 17 27.69 6.67 8.25
C PRO A 17 26.61 7.59 7.62
N ALA A 18 26.12 7.26 6.43
CA ALA A 18 25.10 8.05 5.73
C ALA A 18 23.78 8.08 6.50
N ARG A 19 23.04 9.16 6.31
CA ARG A 19 21.68 9.34 6.83
C ARG A 19 20.81 10.04 5.80
N LEU A 20 19.54 9.68 5.79
CA LEU A 20 18.50 10.34 4.99
C LEU A 20 17.78 11.35 5.90
N PRO A 21 17.92 12.68 5.65
CA PRO A 21 17.19 13.69 6.42
C PRO A 21 15.71 13.61 6.09
N GLU A 22 14.89 13.12 7.02
CA GLU A 22 13.48 12.77 6.78
C GLU A 22 12.68 13.93 6.19
N GLU A 23 12.76 15.11 6.81
CA GLU A 23 11.98 16.28 6.37
C GLU A 23 12.40 16.77 4.98
N GLU A 24 13.69 16.77 4.70
CA GLU A 24 14.23 17.19 3.41
C GLU A 24 13.81 16.21 2.29
N VAL A 25 13.97 14.90 2.53
CA VAL A 25 13.60 13.87 1.55
C VAL A 25 12.09 13.91 1.27
N VAL A 26 11.27 14.01 2.32
CA VAL A 26 9.81 14.08 2.19
C VAL A 26 9.41 15.37 1.47
N GLY A 27 9.93 16.52 1.88
CA GLY A 27 9.64 17.81 1.24
C GLY A 27 10.01 17.81 -0.24
N ARG A 28 11.18 17.27 -0.60
CA ARG A 28 11.60 17.14 -1.99
C ARG A 28 10.66 16.25 -2.80
N MET A 29 10.21 15.12 -2.24
CA MET A 29 9.26 14.24 -2.94
C MET A 29 7.93 14.94 -3.21
N PHE A 30 7.39 15.69 -2.25
CA PHE A 30 6.17 16.46 -2.46
C PHE A 30 6.35 17.52 -3.56
N SER A 31 7.42 18.32 -3.50
CA SER A 31 7.69 19.36 -4.51
C SER A 31 7.83 18.77 -5.91
N LEU A 32 8.49 17.62 -6.06
CA LEU A 32 8.59 16.93 -7.33
C LEU A 32 7.22 16.45 -7.83
N THR A 33 6.39 15.91 -6.93
CA THR A 33 5.05 15.41 -7.28
C THR A 33 4.12 16.54 -7.74
N GLU A 34 4.18 17.71 -7.08
CA GLU A 34 3.40 18.89 -7.47
C GLU A 34 3.67 19.38 -8.90
N THR A 35 4.88 19.16 -9.39
CA THR A 35 5.30 19.56 -10.74
C THR A 35 5.04 18.51 -11.82
N MET A 36 4.56 17.32 -11.46
CA MET A 36 4.37 16.21 -12.40
C MET A 36 3.13 16.35 -13.31
N GLY A 37 2.21 17.28 -13.00
CA GLY A 37 0.98 17.48 -13.79
C GLY A 37 0.16 16.18 -13.90
N ASP A 38 -0.25 15.84 -15.12
CA ASP A 38 -1.09 14.66 -15.39
C ASP A 38 -0.32 13.33 -15.45
N TYR A 39 0.91 13.28 -14.93
CA TYR A 39 1.70 12.06 -14.90
C TYR A 39 0.99 10.94 -14.14
N ARG A 40 0.96 9.76 -14.75
CA ARG A 40 0.43 8.53 -14.13
C ARG A 40 1.54 7.52 -13.98
N THR A 41 1.63 6.93 -12.79
CA THR A 41 2.60 5.85 -12.55
C THR A 41 2.24 4.60 -13.36
N SER A 42 3.24 3.76 -13.67
CA SER A 42 3.04 2.48 -14.36
C SER A 42 1.99 1.61 -13.65
N MET A 43 2.03 1.53 -12.33
CA MET A 43 1.06 0.76 -11.55
C MET A 43 -0.40 1.24 -11.74
N VAL A 44 -0.62 2.56 -11.87
CA VAL A 44 -1.96 3.11 -12.18
C VAL A 44 -2.39 2.71 -13.58
N ILE A 45 -1.48 2.77 -14.55
CA ILE A 45 -1.74 2.36 -15.94
C ILE A 45 -2.08 0.86 -15.97
N ASP A 46 -1.29 0.02 -15.33
CA ASP A 46 -1.53 -1.42 -15.22
C ASP A 46 -2.87 -1.73 -14.56
N TYR A 47 -3.20 -1.02 -13.48
CA TYR A 47 -4.50 -1.15 -12.84
C TYR A 47 -5.66 -0.85 -13.79
N VAL A 48 -5.59 0.22 -14.56
CA VAL A 48 -6.64 0.62 -15.52
C VAL A 48 -6.74 -0.39 -16.67
N LEU A 49 -5.60 -0.86 -17.19
CA LEU A 49 -5.55 -1.82 -18.30
C LEU A 49 -5.86 -3.26 -17.89
N GLY A 50 -5.90 -3.57 -16.60
CA GLY A 50 -6.14 -4.92 -16.09
C GLY A 50 -4.90 -5.81 -16.07
N ASN A 51 -3.72 -5.24 -16.18
CA ASN A 51 -2.46 -5.94 -16.04
C ASN A 51 -2.19 -6.32 -14.59
N PRO A 52 -1.35 -7.35 -14.32
CA PRO A 52 -0.86 -7.67 -12.97
C PRO A 52 -0.14 -6.47 -12.35
N LEU A 53 -0.35 -6.25 -11.06
CA LEU A 53 0.29 -5.16 -10.33
C LEU A 53 1.61 -5.61 -9.70
N GLU A 54 2.61 -4.75 -9.73
CA GLU A 54 3.93 -4.98 -9.09
C GLU A 54 3.90 -4.74 -7.57
N GLY A 55 2.75 -5.02 -6.92
CA GLY A 55 2.53 -4.77 -5.50
C GLY A 55 3.54 -5.48 -4.59
N GLU A 56 3.93 -6.71 -4.94
CA GLU A 56 4.95 -7.47 -4.18
C GLU A 56 6.33 -6.81 -4.22
N ALA A 57 6.76 -6.37 -5.39
CA ALA A 57 8.07 -5.75 -5.56
C ALA A 57 8.12 -4.36 -4.90
N ILE A 58 7.10 -3.54 -5.12
CA ILE A 58 7.11 -2.12 -4.71
C ILE A 58 6.70 -1.93 -3.24
N LEU A 59 5.77 -2.72 -2.73
CA LEU A 59 5.24 -2.59 -1.37
C LEU A 59 5.56 -3.80 -0.49
N GLY A 60 5.42 -5.02 -0.99
CA GLY A 60 5.63 -6.23 -0.22
C GLY A 60 7.08 -6.40 0.24
N ASN A 61 8.06 -6.17 -0.63
CA ASN A 61 9.48 -6.22 -0.25
C ASN A 61 9.84 -5.20 0.84
N PRO A 62 9.46 -3.91 0.73
CA PRO A 62 9.65 -2.95 1.82
C PRO A 62 9.02 -3.39 3.15
N VAL A 63 7.79 -3.92 3.14
CA VAL A 63 7.14 -4.41 4.38
C VAL A 63 7.93 -5.55 5.01
N ARG A 64 8.37 -6.53 4.23
CA ARG A 64 9.19 -7.64 4.74
C ARG A 64 10.51 -7.13 5.32
N ARG A 65 11.18 -6.23 4.61
CA ARG A 65 12.45 -5.65 5.07
C ARG A 65 12.29 -4.82 6.34
N ALA A 66 11.22 -4.02 6.43
CA ALA A 66 10.91 -3.26 7.64
C ALA A 66 10.75 -4.16 8.87
N ARG A 67 10.10 -5.31 8.73
CA ARG A 67 9.96 -6.32 9.80
C ARG A 67 11.31 -6.91 10.23
N GLU A 68 12.20 -7.22 9.29
CA GLU A 68 13.55 -7.69 9.59
C GLU A 68 14.39 -6.64 10.36
N LEU A 69 14.12 -5.36 10.11
CA LEU A 69 14.80 -4.22 10.74
C LEU A 69 14.11 -3.71 12.01
N ASP A 70 13.01 -4.35 12.42
CA ASP A 70 12.16 -3.93 13.55
C ASP A 70 11.67 -2.47 13.42
N VAL A 71 11.27 -2.08 12.19
CA VAL A 71 10.73 -0.76 11.89
C VAL A 71 9.23 -0.85 11.59
N ALA A 72 8.42 -0.12 12.35
CA ALA A 72 6.98 -0.04 12.08
C ALA A 72 6.67 0.78 10.83
N VAL A 73 5.91 0.20 9.90
CA VAL A 73 5.49 0.82 8.63
C VAL A 73 3.99 0.63 8.37
N PRO A 74 3.11 1.04 9.31
CA PRO A 74 1.69 0.73 9.25
C PRO A 74 0.99 1.28 8.00
N THR A 75 1.39 2.45 7.49
CA THR A 75 0.81 3.02 6.27
C THR A 75 1.21 2.22 5.04
N VAL A 76 2.49 1.80 4.95
CA VAL A 76 2.95 0.96 3.84
C VAL A 76 2.30 -0.41 3.89
N GLU A 77 2.11 -1.01 5.07
CA GLU A 77 1.39 -2.27 5.26
C GLU A 77 -0.07 -2.18 4.80
N ALA A 78 -0.76 -1.10 5.16
CA ALA A 78 -2.13 -0.87 4.73
C ALA A 78 -2.24 -0.71 3.21
N LEU A 79 -1.34 0.07 2.59
CA LEU A 79 -1.29 0.23 1.14
C LEU A 79 -0.96 -1.10 0.44
N TYR A 80 -0.03 -1.88 0.97
CA TYR A 80 0.29 -3.20 0.44
C TYR A 80 -0.92 -4.14 0.47
N ALA A 81 -1.64 -4.17 1.58
CA ALA A 81 -2.85 -5.00 1.70
C ALA A 81 -3.93 -4.61 0.68
N LEU A 82 -4.15 -3.31 0.47
CA LEU A 82 -5.11 -2.80 -0.51
C LEU A 82 -4.71 -3.15 -1.94
N VAL A 83 -3.44 -2.94 -2.32
CA VAL A 83 -2.94 -3.25 -3.67
C VAL A 83 -2.97 -4.75 -3.92
N ALA A 84 -2.53 -5.57 -2.98
CA ALA A 84 -2.56 -7.03 -3.09
C ALA A 84 -4.00 -7.55 -3.23
N HIS A 85 -4.95 -6.97 -2.48
CA HIS A 85 -6.36 -7.32 -2.61
C HIS A 85 -6.92 -6.93 -3.99
N ALA A 86 -6.66 -5.71 -4.46
CA ALA A 86 -7.11 -5.24 -5.76
C ALA A 86 -6.57 -6.12 -6.90
N ASP A 87 -5.29 -6.50 -6.85
CA ASP A 87 -4.67 -7.38 -7.82
C ASP A 87 -5.27 -8.80 -7.79
N ALA A 88 -5.50 -9.38 -6.61
CA ALA A 88 -6.13 -10.69 -6.45
C ALA A 88 -7.58 -10.71 -6.97
N VAL A 89 -8.35 -9.63 -6.76
CA VAL A 89 -9.71 -9.49 -7.30
C VAL A 89 -9.68 -9.47 -8.83
N ARG A 90 -8.76 -8.72 -9.42
CA ARG A 90 -8.61 -8.64 -10.88
C ARG A 90 -8.19 -9.95 -11.51
N ARG A 91 -7.35 -10.73 -10.84
CA ARG A 91 -6.97 -12.08 -11.30
C ARG A 91 -8.09 -13.13 -11.09
N GLY A 92 -9.23 -12.74 -10.52
CA GLY A 92 -10.33 -13.65 -10.24
C GLY A 92 -10.10 -14.59 -9.05
N GLU A 93 -9.04 -14.36 -8.27
CA GLU A 93 -8.70 -15.17 -7.09
C GLU A 93 -9.59 -14.83 -5.89
N ARG A 94 -10.15 -13.62 -5.87
CA ARG A 94 -11.08 -13.16 -4.83
C ARG A 94 -12.24 -12.39 -5.45
N SER A 95 -13.43 -12.59 -4.90
CA SER A 95 -14.59 -11.74 -5.18
C SER A 95 -14.76 -10.75 -4.02
N LEU A 96 -14.96 -9.48 -4.33
CA LEU A 96 -15.23 -8.46 -3.32
C LEU A 96 -16.53 -8.68 -2.57
N LEU A 97 -17.53 -9.22 -3.24
CA LEU A 97 -18.82 -9.61 -2.65
C LEU A 97 -19.41 -10.70 -3.55
N ARG A 98 -19.52 -11.91 -3.06
CA ARG A 98 -20.45 -12.88 -3.65
C ARG A 98 -21.78 -12.69 -2.96
N PRO A 99 -22.87 -12.34 -3.66
CA PRO A 99 -24.19 -12.22 -3.05
C PRO A 99 -24.63 -13.51 -2.33
N GLU A 100 -24.15 -14.65 -2.80
CA GLU A 100 -24.39 -15.96 -2.18
C GLU A 100 -23.61 -16.21 -0.88
N ALA A 101 -22.63 -15.36 -0.55
CA ALA A 101 -21.88 -15.45 0.72
C ALA A 101 -22.55 -14.67 1.85
N LEU A 102 -23.58 -13.89 1.55
CA LEU A 102 -24.43 -13.34 2.59
C LEU A 102 -25.36 -14.46 3.04
N PRO A 103 -25.37 -14.84 4.34
CA PRO A 103 -26.41 -15.75 4.83
C PRO A 103 -27.75 -15.14 4.41
N SER A 104 -28.64 -15.96 3.86
CA SER A 104 -30.04 -15.59 3.63
C SER A 104 -30.69 -15.32 4.99
N GLY A 105 -30.28 -14.22 5.60
CA GLY A 105 -30.79 -13.75 6.86
C GLY A 105 -32.18 -13.24 6.64
N ASP A 106 -33.14 -13.89 7.28
CA ASP A 106 -34.41 -13.33 7.63
C ASP A 106 -34.24 -11.84 7.92
N SER A 107 -34.91 -11.01 7.13
CA SER A 107 -34.85 -9.54 7.19
C SER A 107 -35.42 -8.93 8.49
N SER A 108 -35.63 -9.74 9.53
CA SER A 108 -36.22 -9.36 10.81
C SER A 108 -35.24 -8.81 11.86
N GLY A 109 -33.96 -8.70 11.55
CA GLY A 109 -32.94 -8.33 12.54
C GLY A 109 -32.06 -7.11 12.21
N VAL A 110 -32.34 -6.32 11.18
CA VAL A 110 -31.57 -5.10 10.93
C VAL A 110 -32.13 -3.96 11.78
N PRO A 111 -31.37 -3.39 12.74
CA PRO A 111 -31.80 -2.20 13.46
C PRO A 111 -31.98 -1.06 12.45
N ARG A 112 -33.18 -0.47 12.40
CA ARG A 112 -33.40 0.77 11.68
C ARG A 112 -32.59 1.87 12.43
N LEU A 113 -31.67 2.51 11.72
CA LEU A 113 -31.12 3.76 12.18
C LEU A 113 -32.19 4.81 11.95
N ASP A 114 -32.82 5.27 13.03
CA ASP A 114 -33.75 6.39 13.00
C ASP A 114 -32.98 7.67 12.63
N PRO A 115 -33.63 8.62 11.89
CA PRO A 115 -33.02 9.81 11.35
C PRO A 115 -32.48 10.80 12.40
#